data_3499c07dd47d23783f78ac91f8befe96
#
_entry.id   3499c07dd47d23783f78ac91f8befe96
#
_cell.length_a   1.000
_cell.length_b   1.000
_cell.length_c   1.000
_cell.angle_alpha   90.00
_cell.angle_beta   90.00
_cell.angle_gamma   90.00
#
_symmetry.space_group_name_H-M   'P 1'
#
loop_
_entity.id
_entity.type
_entity.pdbx_description
1 polymer ?
#
loop_
_entity_poly.entity_id
_entity_poly.type
_entity_poly.pdbx_seq_one_letter_code
_entity_poly.pdbx_strand_id
1 'polypeptide(L)' 'MTVHAHLETLMKKHRDMSEAIEVAQRAPGIDGLKVADMKKQKMRLKEEISRLSS' A
#
# COMPACT_ATOMS: atom_id res chain seq x y z
N MET A 1 1.35 -6.39 -21.20
CA MET A 1 0.80 -6.83 -19.91
C MET A 1 -0.72 -6.73 -19.93
N THR A 2 -1.38 -7.72 -19.37
CA THR A 2 -2.83 -7.69 -19.25
C THR A 2 -3.24 -6.89 -18.02
N VAL A 3 -4.49 -6.43 -18.00
CA VAL A 3 -5.05 -5.73 -16.83
C VAL A 3 -4.97 -6.63 -15.59
N HIS A 4 -5.19 -7.93 -15.77
CA HIS A 4 -5.13 -8.89 -14.67
C HIS A 4 -3.74 -8.95 -14.03
N ALA A 5 -2.69 -8.97 -14.85
CA ALA A 5 -1.31 -9.00 -14.35
C ALA A 5 -0.98 -7.71 -13.60
N HIS A 6 -1.45 -6.57 -14.12
CA HIS A 6 -1.24 -5.28 -13.47
C HIS A 6 -1.97 -5.23 -12.13
N LEU A 7 -3.19 -5.75 -12.08
CA LEU A 7 -3.97 -5.80 -10.85
C LEU A 7 -3.28 -6.66 -9.79
N GLU A 8 -2.74 -7.80 -10.17
CA GLU A 8 -2.01 -8.65 -9.24
C GLU A 8 -0.80 -7.94 -8.66
N THR A 9 -0.08 -7.21 -9.50
CA THR A 9 1.08 -6.42 -9.06
C THR A 9 0.67 -5.37 -8.04
N LEU A 10 -0.43 -4.66 -8.29
CA LEU A 10 -0.94 -3.66 -7.37
C LEU A 10 -1.38 -4.27 -6.04
N MET A 11 -2.03 -5.41 -6.10
CA MET A 11 -2.47 -6.11 -4.89
C MET A 11 -1.29 -6.55 -4.04
N LYS A 12 -0.22 -7.03 -4.68
CA LYS A 12 0.99 -7.41 -3.97
C LYS A 12 1.63 -6.19 -3.30
N LYS A 13 1.72 -5.08 -4.02
CA LYS A 13 2.26 -3.84 -3.46
C LYS A 13 1.44 -3.36 -2.27
N HIS A 14 0.12 -3.47 -2.36
CA HIS A 14 -0.77 -3.08 -1.28
C HIS A 14 -0.51 -3.93 -0.04
N ARG A 15 -0.34 -5.23 -0.21
CA ARG A 15 -0.03 -6.13 0.89
C ARG A 15 1.32 -5.81 1.52
N ASP A 16 2.34 -5.62 0.67
CA ASP A 16 3.68 -5.28 1.16
C ASP A 16 3.67 -3.97 1.93
N MET A 17 2.92 -3.00 1.44
CA MET A 17 2.79 -1.71 2.10
C MET A 17 2.10 -1.85 3.46
N SER A 18 1.06 -2.69 3.55
CA SER A 18 0.38 -2.96 4.81
C SER A 18 1.35 -3.51 5.86
N GLU A 19 2.17 -4.48 5.46
CA GLU A 19 3.16 -5.06 6.36
C GLU A 19 4.19 -4.03 6.78
N ALA A 20 4.66 -3.22 5.83
CA ALA A 20 5.64 -2.18 6.13
C ALA A 20 5.08 -1.16 7.13
N ILE A 21 3.81 -0.80 6.98
CA ILE A 21 3.16 0.13 7.91
C ILE A 21 3.07 -0.47 9.31
N GLU A 22 2.69 -1.74 9.41
CA GLU A 22 2.63 -2.43 10.70
C GLU A 22 3.97 -2.42 11.41
N VAL A 23 5.03 -2.78 10.69
CA VAL A 23 6.38 -2.79 11.24
C VAL A 23 6.78 -1.38 11.67
N ALA A 24 6.49 -0.39 10.85
CA ALA A 24 6.83 1.00 11.13
C ALA A 24 6.12 1.50 12.38
N GLN A 25 4.84 1.13 12.56
CA GLN A 25 4.07 1.57 13.73
C GLN A 25 4.57 0.93 15.04
N ARG A 26 5.19 -0.24 14.94
CA ARG A 26 5.74 -0.92 16.11
C ARG A 26 7.13 -0.42 16.46
N ALA A 27 7.83 0.18 15.51
CA ALA A 27 9.20 0.63 15.71
C ALA A 27 9.22 1.88 16.62
N PRO A 28 9.97 1.85 17.74
CA PRO A 28 10.11 3.04 18.57
C PRO A 28 10.94 4.09 17.84
N GLY A 29 10.52 5.34 17.94
CA GLY A 29 11.27 6.44 17.34
C GLY A 29 11.01 6.69 15.87
N ILE A 30 10.08 5.98 15.24
CA ILE A 30 9.75 6.26 13.86
C ILE A 30 8.99 7.59 13.76
N ASP A 31 9.26 8.32 12.67
CA ASP A 31 8.61 9.59 12.42
C ASP A 31 7.15 9.36 12.03
N GLY A 32 6.24 10.02 12.74
CA GLY A 32 4.81 9.93 12.46
C GLY A 32 4.44 10.41 11.07
N LEU A 33 5.18 11.39 10.55
CA LEU A 33 4.97 11.88 9.19
C LEU A 33 5.27 10.80 8.15
N LYS A 34 6.29 9.99 8.42
CA LYS A 34 6.66 8.91 7.53
C LYS A 34 5.56 7.85 7.47
N VAL A 35 5.01 7.49 8.63
CA VAL A 35 3.90 6.53 8.70
C VAL A 35 2.67 7.08 7.97
N ALA A 36 2.36 8.35 8.16
CA ALA A 36 1.24 8.99 7.49
C ALA A 36 1.41 8.97 5.97
N ASP A 37 2.63 9.20 5.49
CA ASP A 37 2.92 9.16 4.07
C ASP A 37 2.74 7.74 3.51
N MET A 38 3.20 6.74 4.24
CA MET A 38 3.03 5.34 3.86
C MET A 38 1.55 4.97 3.76
N LYS A 39 0.73 5.44 4.70
CA LYS A 39 -0.70 5.21 4.69
C LYS A 39 -1.37 5.86 3.48
N LYS A 40 -0.91 7.04 3.10
CA LYS A 40 -1.40 7.72 1.91
C LYS A 40 -1.11 6.91 0.65
N GLN A 41 0.10 6.39 0.53
CA GLN A 41 0.49 5.56 -0.61
C GLN A 41 -0.35 4.29 -0.68
N LYS A 42 -0.60 3.68 0.46
CA LYS A 42 -1.44 2.50 0.54
C LYS A 42 -2.86 2.81 0.07
N MET A 43 -3.40 3.95 0.47
CA MET A 43 -4.74 4.38 0.07
C MET A 43 -4.83 4.57 -1.45
N ARG A 44 -3.80 5.15 -2.06
CA ARG A 44 -3.76 5.32 -3.52
C ARG A 44 -3.76 3.97 -4.24
N LEU A 45 -3.00 3.02 -3.72
CA LEU A 45 -2.98 1.68 -4.28
C LEU A 45 -4.35 1.02 -4.20
N LYS A 46 -5.01 1.19 -3.07
CA LYS A 46 -6.36 0.64 -2.87
C LYS A 46 -7.35 1.24 -3.87
N GLU A 47 -7.26 2.54 -4.11
CA GLU A 47 -8.13 3.21 -5.07
C GLU A 47 -7.90 2.70 -6.49
N GLU A 48 -6.64 2.50 -6.88
CA GLU A 48 -6.32 1.95 -8.20
C GLU A 48 -6.85 0.53 -8.35
N ILE A 49 -6.67 -0.29 -7.34
CA ILE A 49 -7.18 -1.66 -7.35
C ILE A 49 -8.70 -1.66 -7.50
N SER A 50 -9.37 -0.81 -6.75
CA SER A 50 -10.82 -0.70 -6.81
C SER A 50 -11.29 -0.26 -8.20
N ARG A 51 -10.58 0.69 -8.78
CA ARG A 51 -10.92 1.21 -10.10
C ARG A 51 -10.76 0.14 -11.18
N LEU A 52 -9.70 -0.66 -11.10
CA LEU A 52 -9.44 -1.71 -12.09
C LEU A 52 -10.35 -2.92 -11.92
N SER A 53 -10.84 -3.16 -10.70
CA SER A 53 -11.65 -4.35 -10.42
C SER A 53 -13.15 -4.09 -10.49
N SER A 54 -13.54 -2.86 -10.68
CA SER A 54 -14.98 -2.51 -10.78
C SER A 54 -15.54 -2.65 -12.19
#